data_d797140b09483a62841345e578d859f2
#
_entry.id   d797140b09483a62841345e578d859f2
#
_cell.length_a   1.000
_cell.length_b   1.000
_cell.length_c   1.000
_cell.angle_alpha   90.00
_cell.angle_beta   90.00
_cell.angle_gamma   90.00
#
_symmetry.space_group_name_H-M   'P 1'
#
loop_
_entity.id
_entity.type
_entity.pdbx_description
1 polymer ?
#
loop_
_entity_poly.entity_id
_entity_poly.type
_entity_poly.pdbx_seq_one_letter_code
_entity_poly.pdbx_strand_id
1 'polypeptide(L)'
;MQAVGNGYLEAILPIFQRNQDKPYTEAQREFQLYRRGRYVEYNLVYDRGTLFGLQTGGRIESILVSLPPLTGWSYRPEWDEGSPEKRLTDYYLKPHNWLTELKSNAMK
;
A
#
# COMPACT_ATOMS: atom_id res chain seq x y z
N MET A 1 2.94 -8.04 -22.98
CA MET A 1 3.06 -6.63 -22.53
C MET A 1 1.84 -5.78 -22.88
N GLN A 2 1.41 -5.79 -24.13
CA GLN A 2 0.24 -5.00 -24.55
C GLN A 2 -1.04 -5.43 -23.83
N ALA A 3 -1.25 -6.73 -23.63
CA ALA A 3 -2.41 -7.26 -22.90
C ALA A 3 -2.43 -6.80 -21.44
N VAL A 4 -1.27 -6.73 -20.79
CA VAL A 4 -1.16 -6.25 -19.41
C VAL A 4 -1.47 -4.76 -19.33
N GLY A 5 -0.94 -3.97 -20.26
CA GLY A 5 -1.19 -2.54 -20.30
C GLY A 5 -2.66 -2.20 -20.54
N ASN A 6 -3.32 -2.91 -21.44
CA ASN A 6 -4.75 -2.73 -21.71
C ASN A 6 -5.60 -3.16 -20.52
N GLY A 7 -5.26 -4.30 -19.89
CA GLY A 7 -5.97 -4.82 -18.73
C GLY A 7 -5.86 -3.93 -17.51
N TYR A 8 -4.75 -3.20 -17.36
CA TYR A 8 -4.55 -2.29 -16.23
C TYR A 8 -5.61 -1.19 -16.19
N LEU A 9 -5.84 -0.52 -17.31
CA LEU A 9 -6.85 0.56 -17.37
C LEU A 9 -8.26 0.00 -17.16
N GLU A 10 -8.58 -1.12 -17.77
CA GLU A 10 -9.89 -1.76 -17.60
C GLU A 10 -10.16 -2.16 -16.14
N ALA A 11 -9.13 -2.56 -15.42
CA ALA A 11 -9.26 -2.96 -14.02
C ALA A 11 -9.34 -1.76 -13.06
N ILE A 12 -8.52 -0.73 -13.28
CA ILE A 12 -8.37 0.36 -12.30
C ILE A 12 -9.38 1.50 -12.47
N LEU A 13 -9.77 1.84 -13.72
CA LEU A 13 -10.67 2.96 -13.96
C LEU A 13 -12.02 2.84 -13.25
N PRO A 14 -12.72 1.68 -13.30
CA PRO A 14 -13.97 1.53 -12.56
C PRO A 14 -13.82 1.68 -11.05
N ILE A 15 -12.70 1.19 -10.50
CA ILE A 15 -12.41 1.31 -9.07
C ILE A 15 -12.17 2.77 -8.71
N PHE A 16 -11.38 3.47 -9.50
CA PHE A 16 -11.08 4.89 -9.30
C PHE A 16 -12.35 5.74 -9.38
N GLN A 17 -13.18 5.52 -10.41
CA GLN A 17 -14.41 6.28 -10.61
C GLN A 17 -15.40 6.08 -9.48
N ARG A 18 -15.50 4.86 -8.93
CA ARG A 18 -16.40 4.58 -7.82
C ARG A 18 -15.96 5.24 -6.51
N ASN A 19 -14.67 5.43 -6.32
CA ASN A 19 -14.12 5.84 -5.03
C ASN A 19 -13.63 7.28 -4.97
N GLN A 20 -13.47 7.96 -6.13
CA GLN A 20 -12.85 9.30 -6.16
C GLN A 20 -13.60 10.35 -5.33
N ASP A 21 -14.92 10.26 -5.26
CA ASP A 21 -15.77 11.24 -4.56
C ASP A 21 -16.22 10.76 -3.18
N LYS A 22 -15.76 9.59 -2.72
CA LYS A 22 -16.13 9.11 -1.40
C LYS A 22 -15.48 9.94 -0.31
N PRO A 23 -16.25 10.36 0.71
CA PRO A 23 -15.65 11.07 1.84
C PRO A 23 -14.76 10.18 2.65
N TYR A 24 -13.79 10.78 3.33
CA TYR A 24 -12.92 10.07 4.25
C TYR A 24 -12.88 10.81 5.59
N THR A 25 -12.62 10.06 6.66
CA THR A 25 -12.49 10.64 8.00
C THR A 25 -11.03 11.01 8.27
N GLU A 26 -10.83 11.85 9.29
CA GLU A 26 -9.49 12.19 9.74
C GLU A 26 -8.72 10.96 10.21
N ALA A 27 -9.39 10.04 10.90
CA ALA A 27 -8.78 8.78 11.33
C ALA A 27 -8.31 7.94 10.15
N GLN A 28 -9.07 7.90 9.06
CA GLN A 28 -8.68 7.22 7.84
C GLN A 28 -7.47 7.87 7.19
N ARG A 29 -7.43 9.22 7.20
CA ARG A 29 -6.27 9.96 6.67
C ARG A 29 -5.01 9.68 7.50
N GLU A 30 -5.13 9.67 8.83
CA GLU A 30 -4.02 9.34 9.72
C GLU A 30 -3.50 7.92 9.48
N PHE A 31 -4.42 6.97 9.29
CA PHE A 31 -4.05 5.60 8.96
C PHE A 31 -3.30 5.54 7.63
N GLN A 32 -3.77 6.27 6.62
CA GLN A 32 -3.09 6.33 5.33
C GLN A 32 -1.67 6.87 5.48
N LEU A 33 -1.51 7.95 6.24
CA LEU A 33 -0.19 8.53 6.49
C LEU A 33 0.73 7.55 7.24
N TYR A 34 0.18 6.82 8.19
CA TYR A 34 0.93 5.77 8.89
C TYR A 34 1.41 4.68 7.92
N ARG A 35 0.52 4.20 7.04
CA ARG A 35 0.89 3.18 6.06
C ARG A 35 1.93 3.70 5.07
N ARG A 36 1.85 4.96 4.70
CA ARG A 36 2.88 5.60 3.87
C ARG A 36 4.23 5.64 4.57
N GLY A 37 4.22 5.90 5.87
CA GLY A 37 5.45 5.84 6.67
C GLY A 37 6.07 4.44 6.67
N ARG A 38 5.26 3.40 6.79
CA ARG A 38 5.75 2.03 6.72
C ARG A 38 6.32 1.70 5.33
N TYR A 39 5.73 2.23 4.28
CA TYR A 39 6.25 2.08 2.92
C TYR A 39 7.62 2.76 2.77
N VAL A 40 7.77 3.97 3.30
CA VAL A 40 9.06 4.68 3.27
C VAL A 40 10.13 3.87 4.02
N GLU A 41 9.79 3.40 5.21
CA GLU A 41 10.72 2.59 6.02
C GLU A 41 11.18 1.35 5.27
N TYR A 42 10.25 0.64 4.64
CA TYR A 42 10.57 -0.54 3.84
C TYR A 42 11.55 -0.20 2.72
N ASN A 43 11.29 0.88 1.97
CA ASN A 43 12.15 1.28 0.86
C ASN A 43 13.55 1.68 1.32
N LEU A 44 13.67 2.35 2.47
CA LEU A 44 14.97 2.78 2.98
C LEU A 44 15.80 1.63 3.57
N VAL A 45 15.13 0.64 4.16
CA VAL A 45 15.81 -0.42 4.90
C VAL A 45 15.98 -1.70 4.07
N TYR A 46 14.98 -2.08 3.28
CA TYR A 46 14.95 -3.39 2.62
C TYR A 46 15.04 -3.32 1.10
N ASP A 47 14.78 -2.18 0.47
CA ASP A 47 14.78 -2.10 -0.99
C ASP A 47 16.21 -2.06 -1.52
N ARG A 48 16.58 -3.08 -2.28
CA ARG A 48 17.93 -3.21 -2.83
C ARG A 48 18.26 -2.10 -3.83
N GLY A 49 17.27 -1.67 -4.61
CA GLY A 49 17.44 -0.58 -5.57
C GLY A 49 17.77 0.73 -4.89
N THR A 50 17.04 1.04 -3.82
CA THR A 50 17.29 2.24 -3.02
C THR A 50 18.67 2.20 -2.38
N LEU A 51 19.03 1.09 -1.76
CA LEU A 51 20.35 0.91 -1.15
C LEU A 51 21.47 1.02 -2.18
N PHE A 52 21.31 0.39 -3.34
CA PHE A 52 22.29 0.46 -4.42
C PHE A 52 22.49 1.91 -4.88
N GLY A 53 21.39 2.65 -5.09
CA GLY A 53 21.46 4.04 -5.49
C GLY A 53 22.17 4.93 -4.49
N LEU A 54 21.91 4.73 -3.20
CA LEU A 54 22.56 5.48 -2.13
C LEU A 54 24.05 5.13 -2.02
N GLN A 55 24.41 3.86 -2.13
CA GLN A 55 25.79 3.38 -2.02
C GLN A 55 26.65 3.81 -3.22
N THR A 56 26.07 3.90 -4.40
CA THR A 56 26.80 4.24 -5.63
C THR A 56 26.87 5.75 -5.88
N GLY A 57 26.34 6.56 -4.98
CA GLY A 57 26.34 8.03 -5.14
C GLY A 57 25.38 8.55 -6.18
N GLY A 58 24.28 7.83 -6.44
CA GLY A 58 23.22 8.29 -7.33
C GLY A 58 22.54 9.54 -6.84
N ARG A 59 21.70 10.15 -7.67
CA ARG A 59 20.94 11.35 -7.29
C ARG A 59 19.93 11.01 -6.20
N ILE A 60 20.17 11.49 -5.00
CA ILE A 60 19.29 11.25 -3.85
C ILE A 60 17.89 11.76 -4.14
N GLU A 61 17.77 12.94 -4.76
CA GLU A 61 16.48 13.52 -5.14
C GLU A 61 15.68 12.59 -6.05
N SER A 62 16.33 11.94 -7.01
CA SER A 62 15.68 11.01 -7.92
C SER A 62 15.23 9.74 -7.22
N ILE A 63 16.00 9.27 -6.24
CA ILE A 63 15.66 8.11 -5.44
C ILE A 63 14.43 8.41 -4.57
N LEU A 64 14.39 9.59 -3.97
CA LEU A 64 13.33 9.98 -3.06
C LEU A 64 12.02 10.38 -3.75
N VAL A 65 12.06 10.64 -5.06
CA VAL A 65 10.88 11.11 -5.80
C VAL A 65 9.73 10.08 -5.81
N SER A 66 10.04 8.79 -5.65
CA SER A 66 9.03 7.74 -5.59
C SER A 66 8.36 7.62 -4.22
N LEU A 67 8.89 8.30 -3.22
CA LEU A 67 8.35 8.24 -1.86
C LEU A 67 7.25 9.28 -1.67
N PRO A 68 6.24 8.98 -0.82
CA PRO A 68 5.16 9.95 -0.58
C PRO A 68 5.68 11.20 0.11
N PRO A 69 5.18 12.40 -0.28
CA PRO A 69 5.66 13.66 0.30
C PRO A 69 5.22 13.86 1.75
N LEU A 70 4.12 13.23 2.16
CA LEU A 70 3.61 13.31 3.53
C LEU A 70 3.43 11.91 4.08
N THR A 71 3.92 11.70 5.30
CA THR A 71 3.78 10.43 6.01
C THR A 71 3.51 10.69 7.48
N GLY A 72 3.01 9.66 8.18
CA GLY A 72 2.86 9.68 9.62
C GLY A 72 3.69 8.58 10.25
N TRP A 73 4.18 8.82 11.45
CA TRP A 73 4.99 7.86 12.19
C TRP A 73 4.32 7.58 13.53
N SER A 74 4.21 6.30 13.87
CA SER A 74 3.68 5.90 15.16
C SER A 74 4.38 4.62 15.59
N TYR A 75 4.74 4.57 16.87
CA TYR A 75 5.35 3.40 17.46
C TYR A 75 4.25 2.54 18.07
N ARG A 76 4.08 1.32 17.52
CA ARG A 76 3.07 0.34 17.97
C ARG A 76 1.66 0.93 18.03
N PRO A 77 1.10 1.38 16.89
CA PRO A 77 -0.29 1.86 16.88
C PRO A 77 -1.24 0.71 17.19
N GLU A 78 -2.32 1.03 17.89
CA GLU A 78 -3.37 0.08 18.21
C GLU A 78 -4.63 0.45 17.43
N TRP A 79 -5.31 -0.57 16.94
CA TRP A 79 -6.55 -0.41 16.17
C TRP A 79 -7.68 -1.11 16.88
N ASP A 80 -8.89 -0.58 16.75
CA ASP A 80 -10.09 -1.19 17.34
C ASP A 80 -10.33 -2.58 16.75
N GLU A 81 -10.77 -3.50 17.59
CA GLU A 81 -11.15 -4.84 17.15
C GLU A 81 -12.28 -4.75 16.12
N GLY A 82 -12.16 -5.52 15.03
CA GLY A 82 -13.13 -5.51 13.94
C GLY A 82 -13.04 -4.33 13.00
N SER A 83 -12.13 -3.37 13.25
CA SER A 83 -11.92 -2.24 12.34
C SER A 83 -11.25 -2.71 11.05
N PRO A 84 -11.47 -1.99 9.91
CA PRO A 84 -10.76 -2.29 8.67
C PRO A 84 -9.24 -2.22 8.82
N GLU A 85 -8.74 -1.29 9.64
CA GLU A 85 -7.31 -1.13 9.92
C GLU A 85 -6.72 -2.37 10.61
N LYS A 86 -7.41 -2.88 11.60
CA LYS A 86 -7.01 -4.10 12.32
C LYS A 86 -7.05 -5.31 11.39
N ARG A 87 -8.07 -5.41 10.56
CA ARG A 87 -8.23 -6.49 9.60
C ARG A 87 -7.12 -6.48 8.54
N LEU A 88 -6.72 -5.30 8.07
CA LEU A 88 -5.59 -5.18 7.15
C LEU A 88 -4.34 -5.77 7.78
N THR A 89 -4.04 -5.39 9.02
CA THR A 89 -2.82 -5.81 9.71
C THR A 89 -2.83 -7.30 10.04
N ASP A 90 -3.95 -7.81 10.55
CA ASP A 90 -4.02 -9.19 11.07
C ASP A 90 -4.23 -10.21 9.96
N TYR A 91 -4.87 -9.83 8.86
CA TYR A 91 -5.24 -10.77 7.82
C TYR A 91 -4.56 -10.47 6.48
N TYR A 92 -4.80 -9.29 5.91
CA TYR A 92 -4.41 -9.01 4.52
C TYR A 92 -2.90 -8.84 4.32
N LEU A 93 -2.16 -8.44 5.35
CA LEU A 93 -0.71 -8.29 5.24
C LEU A 93 0.05 -9.60 5.43
N LYS A 94 -0.65 -10.69 5.73
CA LYS A 94 -0.05 -12.02 5.86
C LYS A 94 -0.17 -12.79 4.55
N PRO A 95 0.79 -13.70 4.26
CA PRO A 95 0.70 -14.51 3.05
C PRO A 95 -0.51 -15.44 3.06
N HIS A 96 -1.21 -15.52 1.93
CA HIS A 96 -2.37 -16.39 1.75
C HIS A 96 -2.37 -16.99 0.35
N ASN A 97 -3.02 -18.11 0.19
CA ASN A 97 -3.34 -18.62 -1.14
C ASN A 97 -4.68 -18.02 -1.58
N TRP A 98 -4.60 -16.80 -2.13
CA TRP A 98 -5.76 -15.99 -2.47
C TRP A 98 -6.70 -16.65 -3.46
N LEU A 99 -6.17 -17.42 -4.42
CA LEU A 99 -7.01 -18.10 -5.41
C LEU A 99 -7.89 -19.18 -4.77
N THR A 100 -7.33 -19.95 -3.85
CA THR A 100 -8.08 -20.98 -3.12
C THR A 100 -9.14 -20.34 -2.23
N GLU A 101 -8.79 -19.26 -1.51
CA GLU A 101 -9.73 -18.56 -0.64
C GLU A 101 -10.89 -17.94 -1.43
N LEU A 102 -10.61 -17.33 -2.59
CA LEU A 102 -11.64 -16.76 -3.45
C LEU A 102 -12.61 -17.82 -3.94
N LYS A 103 -12.12 -18.98 -4.36
CA LYS A 103 -12.97 -20.09 -4.79
C LYS A 103 -13.85 -20.60 -3.65
N SER A 104 -13.30 -20.74 -2.45
CA SER A 104 -14.04 -21.15 -1.27
C SER A 104 -15.15 -20.16 -0.93
N ASN A 105 -14.87 -18.87 -0.97
CA ASN A 105 -15.86 -17.83 -0.70
C ASN A 105 -16.93 -17.74 -1.78
N ALA A 106 -16.59 -17.98 -3.04
CA ALA A 106 -17.55 -17.98 -4.15
C ALA A 106 -18.54 -19.16 -4.05
N MET A 107 -18.14 -20.23 -3.41
CA MET A 107 -19.00 -21.41 -3.21
C MET A 107 -19.91 -21.31 -1.98
N LYS A 108 -19.72 -20.30 -1.15
CA LYS A 108 -20.58 -20.01 0.00
C LYS A 108 -21.68 -19.03 -0.37
#